data_61ffa769ee33509696bc8482508e49ed
#
_entry.id   61ffa769ee33509696bc8482508e49ed
#
_cell.length_a   1.000
_cell.length_b   1.000
_cell.length_c   1.000
_cell.angle_alpha   90.00
_cell.angle_beta   90.00
_cell.angle_gamma   90.00
#
_symmetry.space_group_name_H-M   'P 1'
#
loop_
_entity.id
_entity.type
_entity.pdbx_description
1 polymer ?
#
loop_
_entity_poly.entity_id
_entity_poly.type
_entity_poly.pdbx_seq_one_letter_code
_entity_poly.pdbx_strand_id
1 'polypeptide(L)'
;MAGMKSLAKDTAIYGLSSILGRFLNWCFVFLYINVLKTTAEYGIVTNLYAYMALLLIILTYGMETGFFRFANDKEEKEPQRVYTTGLISLATTSTLFFVLVWVFITPLSRLLGYPEHEDYVLMMAAIIAVDAFTALPFAYLRYQRRPIRFASIKLFSIFLNIALNLFFILLCPWLYGIHPEWISWFFDPDFLVGYILVSNVISSGVVLLVLFPEIFGIRYRFDRHLLSRMLKYSFP
;
A
#
# COMPACT_ATOMS: atom_id res chain seq x y z
N MET A 1 27.08 8.35 24.05
CA MET A 1 26.48 9.51 23.35
C MET A 1 26.35 9.32 21.83
N ALA A 2 27.27 8.65 21.14
CA ALA A 2 27.15 8.39 19.69
C ALA A 2 25.91 7.56 19.30
N GLY A 3 25.56 6.53 20.07
CA GLY A 3 24.39 5.67 19.79
C GLY A 3 23.04 6.38 19.92
N MET A 4 22.90 7.33 20.83
CA MET A 4 21.66 8.08 21.04
C MET A 4 21.40 9.09 19.89
N LYS A 5 22.47 9.73 19.39
CA LYS A 5 22.37 10.62 18.21
C LYS A 5 22.02 9.85 16.93
N SER A 6 22.58 8.65 16.74
CA SER A 6 22.23 7.79 15.62
C SER A 6 20.78 7.32 15.69
N LEU A 7 20.33 6.86 16.86
CA LEU A 7 18.94 6.42 17.06
C LEU A 7 17.94 7.56 16.83
N ALA A 8 18.22 8.76 17.33
CA ALA A 8 17.38 9.94 17.12
C ALA A 8 17.30 10.31 15.63
N LYS A 9 18.44 10.26 14.92
CA LYS A 9 18.49 10.49 13.46
C LYS A 9 17.65 9.46 12.68
N ASP A 10 17.80 8.19 12.99
CA ASP A 10 17.05 7.12 12.32
C ASP A 10 15.54 7.26 12.58
N THR A 11 15.15 7.51 13.84
CA THR A 11 13.75 7.76 14.22
C THR A 11 13.17 8.98 13.49
N ALA A 12 13.94 10.06 13.38
CA ALA A 12 13.52 11.26 12.65
C ALA A 12 13.31 10.97 11.16
N ILE A 13 14.19 10.20 10.52
CA ILE A 13 14.05 9.82 9.10
C ILE A 13 12.79 8.97 8.88
N TYR A 14 12.54 7.95 9.70
CA TYR A 14 11.34 7.12 9.63
C TYR A 14 10.06 7.92 9.89
N GLY A 15 10.06 8.76 10.92
CA GLY A 15 8.92 9.58 11.29
C GLY A 15 8.59 10.62 10.22
N LEU A 16 9.60 11.37 9.79
CA LEU A 16 9.42 12.44 8.79
C LEU A 16 8.91 11.91 7.45
N SER A 17 9.46 10.79 6.95
CA SER A 17 8.98 10.17 5.71
C SER A 17 7.53 9.71 5.80
N SER A 18 7.09 9.21 6.96
CA SER A 18 5.71 8.78 7.19
C SER A 18 4.74 9.95 7.35
N ILE A 19 5.17 11.03 8.04
CA ILE A 19 4.36 12.25 8.23
C ILE A 19 4.20 12.98 6.89
N LEU A 20 5.28 13.09 6.11
CA LEU A 20 5.24 13.74 4.80
C LEU A 20 4.23 13.07 3.86
N GLY A 21 4.17 11.73 3.88
CA GLY A 21 3.18 10.99 3.10
C GLY A 21 1.75 11.34 3.48
N ARG A 22 1.45 11.41 4.77
CA ARG A 22 0.11 11.78 5.26
C ARG A 22 -0.25 13.23 4.91
N PHE A 23 0.70 14.14 5.05
CA PHE A 23 0.51 15.54 4.70
C PHE A 23 0.24 15.74 3.22
N LEU A 24 1.00 15.09 2.33
CA LEU A 24 0.80 15.18 0.90
C LEU A 24 -0.51 14.53 0.46
N ASN A 25 -0.91 13.41 1.04
CA ASN A 25 -2.24 12.85 0.81
C ASN A 25 -3.36 13.78 1.26
N TRP A 26 -3.17 14.54 2.35
CA TRP A 26 -4.13 15.57 2.76
C TRP A 26 -4.22 16.72 1.74
N CYS A 27 -3.11 17.11 1.11
CA CYS A 27 -3.12 18.10 0.05
C CYS A 27 -3.96 17.67 -1.17
N PHE A 28 -4.04 16.37 -1.46
CA PHE A 28 -4.90 15.87 -2.53
C PHE A 28 -6.40 16.13 -2.31
N VAL A 29 -6.84 16.28 -1.07
CA VAL A 29 -8.23 16.66 -0.76
C VAL A 29 -8.60 17.94 -1.49
N PHE A 30 -7.72 18.96 -1.44
CA PHE A 30 -7.95 20.21 -2.15
C PHE A 30 -7.99 20.03 -3.66
N LEU A 31 -7.11 19.18 -4.20
CA LEU A 31 -7.09 18.86 -5.63
C LEU A 31 -8.41 18.20 -6.06
N TYR A 32 -8.82 17.15 -5.36
CA TYR A 32 -10.00 16.38 -5.72
C TYR A 32 -11.31 17.18 -5.62
N ILE A 33 -11.46 18.02 -4.60
CA ILE A 33 -12.66 18.88 -4.45
C ILE A 33 -12.79 19.88 -5.63
N ASN A 34 -11.65 20.33 -6.20
CA ASN A 34 -11.68 21.32 -7.28
C ASN A 34 -11.77 20.71 -8.69
N VAL A 35 -11.39 19.44 -8.85
CA VAL A 35 -11.27 18.80 -10.17
C VAL A 35 -12.37 17.79 -10.45
N LEU A 36 -12.85 17.08 -9.42
CA LEU A 36 -13.96 16.14 -9.58
C LEU A 36 -15.24 16.90 -9.92
N LYS A 37 -16.03 16.35 -10.84
CA LYS A 37 -17.21 17.00 -11.40
C LYS A 37 -18.33 17.18 -10.38
N THR A 38 -18.43 16.27 -9.41
CA THR A 38 -19.51 16.24 -8.43
C THR A 38 -19.01 15.90 -7.02
N THR A 39 -19.77 16.38 -6.02
CA THR A 39 -19.55 15.99 -4.62
C THR A 39 -19.71 14.47 -4.41
N ALA A 40 -20.54 13.81 -5.24
CA ALA A 40 -20.73 12.37 -5.21
C ALA A 40 -19.46 11.63 -5.58
N GLU A 41 -18.73 12.03 -6.62
CA GLU A 41 -17.44 11.44 -7.01
C GLU A 41 -16.41 11.56 -5.90
N TYR A 42 -16.31 12.71 -5.24
CA TYR A 42 -15.45 12.88 -4.08
C TYR A 42 -15.86 11.95 -2.91
N GLY A 43 -17.17 11.78 -2.71
CA GLY A 43 -17.73 10.83 -1.75
C GLY A 43 -17.30 9.39 -2.04
N ILE A 44 -17.29 8.96 -3.32
CA ILE A 44 -16.83 7.65 -3.75
C ILE A 44 -15.35 7.46 -3.38
N VAL A 45 -14.49 8.42 -3.73
CA VAL A 45 -13.05 8.37 -3.40
C VAL A 45 -12.83 8.22 -1.90
N THR A 46 -13.50 9.05 -1.10
CA THR A 46 -13.35 9.02 0.36
C THR A 46 -13.81 7.69 0.96
N ASN A 47 -14.92 7.15 0.47
CA ASN A 47 -15.48 5.88 0.93
C ASN A 47 -14.54 4.70 0.59
N LEU A 48 -14.01 4.66 -0.64
CA LEU A 48 -13.06 3.63 -1.06
C LEU A 48 -11.78 3.69 -0.20
N TYR A 49 -11.24 4.88 0.08
CA TYR A 49 -10.08 5.02 0.98
C TYR A 49 -10.39 4.57 2.42
N ALA A 50 -11.61 4.80 2.92
CA ALA A 50 -12.02 4.30 4.22
C ALA A 50 -12.05 2.76 4.26
N TYR A 51 -12.58 2.10 3.23
CA TYR A 51 -12.52 0.65 3.10
C TYR A 51 -11.09 0.14 2.99
N MET A 52 -10.24 0.79 2.18
CA MET A 52 -8.83 0.43 2.09
C MET A 52 -8.14 0.47 3.45
N ALA A 53 -8.33 1.53 4.22
CA ALA A 53 -7.71 1.69 5.54
C ALA A 53 -8.15 0.59 6.51
N LEU A 54 -9.45 0.27 6.55
CA LEU A 54 -9.99 -0.79 7.40
C LEU A 54 -9.47 -2.17 7.00
N LEU A 55 -9.59 -2.52 5.72
CA LEU A 55 -9.22 -3.83 5.21
C LEU A 55 -7.71 -4.06 5.27
N LEU A 56 -6.88 -3.02 5.10
CA LEU A 56 -5.44 -3.11 5.25
C LEU A 56 -5.05 -3.52 6.68
N ILE A 57 -5.69 -2.94 7.70
CA ILE A 57 -5.46 -3.31 9.11
C ILE A 57 -5.82 -4.79 9.34
N ILE A 58 -6.98 -5.21 8.83
CA ILE A 58 -7.44 -6.60 8.96
C ILE A 58 -6.48 -7.55 8.24
N LEU A 59 -6.05 -7.22 7.01
CA LEU A 59 -5.22 -8.10 6.19
C LEU A 59 -3.76 -8.17 6.66
N THR A 60 -3.25 -7.15 7.34
CA THR A 60 -1.93 -7.19 7.99
C THR A 60 -1.93 -7.93 9.33
N TYR A 61 -3.09 -8.08 9.97
CA TYR A 61 -3.35 -8.79 11.24
C TYR A 61 -2.20 -8.71 12.25
N GLY A 62 -1.60 -7.52 12.40
CA GLY A 62 -0.54 -7.27 13.37
C GLY A 62 0.79 -8.00 13.10
N MET A 63 0.99 -8.62 11.93
CA MET A 63 2.18 -9.40 11.58
C MET A 63 3.48 -8.61 11.72
N GLU A 64 3.45 -7.30 11.49
CA GLU A 64 4.60 -6.41 11.71
C GLU A 64 5.02 -6.40 13.19
N THR A 65 4.07 -6.27 14.10
CA THR A 65 4.34 -6.29 15.56
C THR A 65 4.85 -7.65 15.99
N GLY A 66 4.22 -8.72 15.50
CA GLY A 66 4.67 -10.09 15.70
C GLY A 66 6.11 -10.29 15.21
N PHE A 67 6.44 -9.82 14.01
CA PHE A 67 7.79 -9.88 13.48
C PHE A 67 8.80 -9.20 14.41
N PHE A 68 8.60 -7.96 14.83
CA PHE A 68 9.53 -7.26 15.72
C PHE A 68 9.67 -7.97 17.07
N ARG A 69 8.59 -8.52 17.62
CA ARG A 69 8.63 -9.23 18.91
C ARG A 69 9.50 -10.48 18.81
N PHE A 70 9.28 -11.31 17.81
CA PHE A 70 9.98 -12.59 17.67
C PHE A 70 11.38 -12.45 17.05
N ALA A 71 11.61 -11.50 16.15
CA ALA A 71 12.94 -11.24 15.58
C ALA A 71 13.94 -10.68 16.61
N ASN A 72 13.47 -10.06 17.70
CA ASN A 72 14.31 -9.58 18.80
C ASN A 72 14.33 -10.56 20.00
N ASP A 73 13.67 -11.71 19.91
CA ASP A 73 13.67 -12.70 20.97
C ASP A 73 15.04 -13.40 21.03
N LYS A 74 15.60 -13.49 22.25
CA LYS A 74 16.89 -14.15 22.49
C LYS A 74 16.87 -15.65 22.25
N GLU A 75 15.69 -16.25 22.32
CA GLU A 75 15.50 -17.68 22.03
C GLU A 75 15.48 -17.99 20.54
N GLU A 76 15.09 -17.01 19.71
CA GLU A 76 15.06 -17.18 18.26
C GLU A 76 16.39 -16.76 17.64
N LYS A 77 17.18 -17.77 17.26
CA LYS A 77 18.55 -17.56 16.71
C LYS A 77 18.58 -17.13 15.25
N GLU A 78 17.44 -17.22 14.55
CA GLU A 78 17.33 -16.97 13.11
C GLU A 78 16.24 -15.90 12.80
N PRO A 79 16.50 -14.60 12.96
CA PRO A 79 15.52 -13.54 12.66
C PRO A 79 15.01 -13.58 11.21
N GLN A 80 15.83 -14.07 10.28
CA GLN A 80 15.46 -14.25 8.89
C GLN A 80 14.34 -15.30 8.72
N ARG A 81 14.30 -16.32 9.55
CA ARG A 81 13.24 -17.34 9.58
C ARG A 81 11.92 -16.74 10.06
N VAL A 82 11.96 -15.83 11.04
CA VAL A 82 10.77 -15.08 11.50
C VAL A 82 10.22 -14.25 10.34
N TYR A 83 11.10 -13.51 9.66
CA TYR A 83 10.72 -12.70 8.52
C TYR A 83 10.09 -13.52 7.39
N THR A 84 10.76 -14.60 6.95
CA THR A 84 10.26 -15.42 5.84
C THR A 84 8.96 -16.15 6.17
N THR A 85 8.77 -16.59 7.42
CA THR A 85 7.52 -17.19 7.89
C THR A 85 6.36 -16.19 7.81
N GLY A 86 6.57 -14.96 8.32
CA GLY A 86 5.58 -13.89 8.24
C GLY A 86 5.29 -13.45 6.80
N LEU A 87 6.34 -13.36 5.96
CA LEU A 87 6.21 -12.96 4.56
C LEU A 87 5.37 -13.97 3.75
N ILE A 88 5.61 -15.27 3.93
CA ILE A 88 4.82 -16.33 3.28
C ILE A 88 3.36 -16.26 3.76
N SER A 89 3.14 -16.03 5.05
CA SER A 89 1.79 -15.89 5.60
C SER A 89 1.06 -14.72 4.95
N LEU A 90 1.66 -13.52 4.90
CA LEU A 90 1.07 -12.34 4.26
C LEU A 90 0.90 -12.54 2.75
N ALA A 91 1.85 -13.15 2.06
CA ALA A 91 1.71 -13.47 0.64
C ALA A 91 0.48 -14.35 0.39
N THR A 92 0.31 -15.40 1.20
CA THR A 92 -0.83 -16.33 1.06
C THR A 92 -2.15 -15.64 1.35
N THR A 93 -2.26 -14.89 2.44
CA THR A 93 -3.51 -14.21 2.82
C THR A 93 -3.87 -13.08 1.87
N SER A 94 -2.89 -12.29 1.41
CA SER A 94 -3.11 -11.21 0.44
C SER A 94 -3.53 -11.76 -0.93
N THR A 95 -2.88 -12.83 -1.39
CA THR A 95 -3.28 -13.49 -2.65
C THR A 95 -4.67 -14.09 -2.54
N LEU A 96 -4.96 -14.80 -1.44
CA LEU A 96 -6.28 -15.38 -1.20
C LEU A 96 -7.37 -14.29 -1.15
N PHE A 97 -7.11 -13.19 -0.46
CA PHE A 97 -8.02 -12.04 -0.40
C PHE A 97 -8.31 -11.49 -1.80
N PHE A 98 -7.27 -11.23 -2.60
CA PHE A 98 -7.44 -10.72 -3.96
C PHE A 98 -8.23 -11.68 -4.85
N VAL A 99 -7.91 -12.98 -4.80
CA VAL A 99 -8.63 -14.01 -5.58
C VAL A 99 -10.09 -14.10 -5.15
N LEU A 100 -10.38 -14.06 -3.85
CA LEU A 100 -11.76 -14.06 -3.34
C LEU A 100 -12.54 -12.82 -3.82
N VAL A 101 -11.95 -11.63 -3.75
CA VAL A 101 -12.59 -10.42 -4.29
C VAL A 101 -12.82 -10.55 -5.77
N TRP A 102 -11.85 -11.05 -6.54
CA TRP A 102 -12.00 -11.23 -7.99
C TRP A 102 -13.10 -12.23 -8.36
N VAL A 103 -13.18 -13.36 -7.66
CA VAL A 103 -14.22 -14.39 -7.90
C VAL A 103 -15.62 -13.87 -7.53
N PHE A 104 -15.73 -13.08 -6.46
CA PHE A 104 -16.99 -12.54 -5.96
C PHE A 104 -17.19 -11.05 -6.31
N ILE A 105 -16.58 -10.58 -7.40
CA ILE A 105 -16.56 -9.15 -7.74
C ILE A 105 -17.96 -8.55 -7.88
N THR A 106 -18.85 -9.22 -8.64
CA THR A 106 -20.21 -8.74 -8.90
C THR A 106 -21.08 -8.63 -7.63
N PRO A 107 -21.18 -9.64 -6.75
CA PRO A 107 -21.92 -9.45 -5.50
C PRO A 107 -21.27 -8.44 -4.57
N LEU A 108 -19.93 -8.35 -4.54
CA LEU A 108 -19.23 -7.39 -3.69
C LEU A 108 -19.42 -5.95 -4.16
N SER A 109 -19.35 -5.69 -5.47
CA SER A 109 -19.56 -4.34 -6.01
C SER A 109 -20.98 -3.84 -5.73
N ARG A 110 -21.98 -4.74 -5.82
CA ARG A 110 -23.39 -4.41 -5.44
C ARG A 110 -23.52 -4.12 -3.95
N LEU A 111 -22.90 -4.93 -3.10
CA LEU A 111 -22.93 -4.75 -1.65
C LEU A 111 -22.27 -3.44 -1.22
N LEU A 112 -21.19 -3.04 -1.87
CA LEU A 112 -20.47 -1.80 -1.60
C LEU A 112 -21.16 -0.56 -2.22
N GLY A 113 -22.19 -0.75 -3.05
CA GLY A 113 -22.92 0.33 -3.70
C GLY A 113 -22.32 0.80 -5.03
N TYR A 114 -21.46 0.00 -5.65
CA TYR A 114 -20.79 0.27 -6.94
C TYR A 114 -21.10 -0.78 -8.01
N PRO A 115 -22.37 -1.06 -8.35
CA PRO A 115 -22.74 -2.14 -9.25
C PRO A 115 -22.23 -1.95 -10.69
N GLU A 116 -21.98 -0.71 -11.12
CA GLU A 116 -21.48 -0.35 -12.44
C GLU A 116 -19.95 -0.14 -12.49
N HIS A 117 -19.29 -0.21 -11.31
CA HIS A 117 -17.86 0.06 -11.14
C HIS A 117 -17.16 -1.10 -10.43
N GLU A 118 -17.25 -2.30 -11.01
CA GLU A 118 -16.51 -3.48 -10.51
C GLU A 118 -15.00 -3.26 -10.54
N ASP A 119 -14.52 -2.48 -11.50
CA ASP A 119 -13.13 -2.06 -11.68
C ASP A 119 -12.60 -1.29 -10.46
N TYR A 120 -13.39 -0.41 -9.83
CA TYR A 120 -12.99 0.30 -8.61
C TYR A 120 -12.74 -0.67 -7.45
N VAL A 121 -13.64 -1.65 -7.30
CA VAL A 121 -13.52 -2.67 -6.23
C VAL A 121 -12.31 -3.57 -6.47
N LEU A 122 -12.05 -3.93 -7.73
CA LEU A 122 -10.90 -4.75 -8.10
C LEU A 122 -9.56 -4.01 -7.88
N MET A 123 -9.47 -2.75 -8.33
CA MET A 123 -8.31 -1.91 -8.09
C MET A 123 -8.05 -1.68 -6.60
N MET A 124 -9.11 -1.40 -5.82
CA MET A 124 -9.03 -1.30 -4.37
C MET A 124 -8.46 -2.58 -3.73
N ALA A 125 -8.96 -3.74 -4.13
CA ALA A 125 -8.48 -5.03 -3.63
C ALA A 125 -7.01 -5.28 -3.98
N ALA A 126 -6.58 -4.92 -5.20
CA ALA A 126 -5.19 -5.03 -5.64
C ALA A 126 -4.26 -4.15 -4.79
N ILE A 127 -4.64 -2.89 -4.55
CA ILE A 127 -3.87 -1.97 -3.68
C ILE A 127 -3.74 -2.56 -2.29
N ILE A 128 -4.84 -3.00 -1.66
CA ILE A 128 -4.84 -3.56 -0.31
C ILE A 128 -3.94 -4.80 -0.23
N ALA A 129 -4.05 -5.71 -1.20
CA ALA A 129 -3.26 -6.94 -1.22
C ALA A 129 -1.76 -6.65 -1.33
N VAL A 130 -1.36 -5.73 -2.20
CA VAL A 130 0.04 -5.34 -2.39
C VAL A 130 0.57 -4.58 -1.17
N ASP A 131 -0.20 -3.65 -0.62
CA ASP A 131 0.22 -2.84 0.53
C ASP A 131 0.32 -3.69 1.81
N ALA A 132 -0.61 -4.64 2.02
CA ALA A 132 -0.52 -5.58 3.13
C ALA A 132 0.72 -6.48 3.03
N PHE A 133 1.01 -7.00 1.85
CA PHE A 133 2.20 -7.81 1.60
C PHE A 133 3.50 -7.01 1.82
N THR A 134 3.58 -5.79 1.31
CA THR A 134 4.78 -4.94 1.41
C THR A 134 5.01 -4.36 2.80
N ALA A 135 4.04 -4.42 3.70
CA ALA A 135 4.18 -3.97 5.10
C ALA A 135 5.35 -4.67 5.81
N LEU A 136 5.51 -5.99 5.61
CA LEU A 136 6.57 -6.75 6.25
C LEU A 136 7.98 -6.49 5.66
N PRO A 137 8.21 -6.40 4.34
CA PRO A 137 9.46 -5.88 3.78
C PRO A 137 9.88 -4.51 4.32
N PHE A 138 8.94 -3.59 4.50
CA PHE A 138 9.22 -2.31 5.16
C PHE A 138 9.60 -2.47 6.64
N ALA A 139 8.94 -3.37 7.37
CA ALA A 139 9.31 -3.72 8.73
C ALA A 139 10.72 -4.32 8.80
N TYR A 140 11.07 -5.17 7.83
CA TYR A 140 12.40 -5.76 7.73
C TYR A 140 13.50 -4.73 7.48
N LEU A 141 13.28 -3.74 6.61
CA LEU A 141 14.20 -2.62 6.42
C LEU A 141 14.43 -1.83 7.72
N ARG A 142 13.39 -1.63 8.54
CA ARG A 142 13.51 -0.99 9.85
C ARG A 142 14.29 -1.86 10.84
N TYR A 143 14.04 -3.15 10.84
CA TYR A 143 14.79 -4.11 11.65
C TYR A 143 16.28 -4.10 11.31
N GLN A 144 16.62 -4.07 10.01
CA GLN A 144 18.00 -3.98 9.52
C GLN A 144 18.68 -2.62 9.75
N ARG A 145 17.97 -1.65 10.33
CA ARG A 145 18.44 -0.26 10.52
C ARG A 145 18.90 0.40 9.20
N ARG A 146 18.10 0.25 8.14
CA ARG A 146 18.32 0.89 6.84
C ARG A 146 17.35 2.06 6.61
N PRO A 147 17.44 3.16 7.39
CA PRO A 147 16.48 4.26 7.35
C PRO A 147 16.46 4.97 6.00
N ILE A 148 17.62 5.17 5.37
CA ILE A 148 17.72 5.88 4.09
C ILE A 148 16.96 5.09 3.01
N ARG A 149 17.17 3.76 2.90
CA ARG A 149 16.49 2.93 1.90
C ARG A 149 14.97 2.91 2.13
N PHE A 150 14.54 2.77 3.38
CA PHE A 150 13.12 2.88 3.75
C PHE A 150 12.52 4.21 3.30
N ALA A 151 13.15 5.33 3.70
CA ALA A 151 12.68 6.67 3.39
C ALA A 151 12.68 6.94 1.88
N SER A 152 13.74 6.53 1.16
CA SER A 152 13.82 6.69 -0.29
C SER A 152 12.70 5.99 -1.03
N ILE A 153 12.36 4.75 -0.65
CA ILE A 153 11.27 4.00 -1.28
C ILE A 153 9.92 4.67 -0.95
N LYS A 154 9.70 5.07 0.30
CA LYS A 154 8.46 5.76 0.70
C LYS A 154 8.29 7.10 0.00
N LEU A 155 9.32 7.93 -0.05
CA LEU A 155 9.27 9.22 -0.73
C LEU A 155 9.08 9.05 -2.24
N PHE A 156 9.81 8.12 -2.85
CA PHE A 156 9.64 7.81 -4.27
C PHE A 156 8.20 7.39 -4.60
N SER A 157 7.60 6.51 -3.79
CA SER A 157 6.19 6.11 -3.94
C SER A 157 5.24 7.32 -3.87
N ILE A 158 5.46 8.21 -2.89
CA ILE A 158 4.65 9.41 -2.73
C ILE A 158 4.78 10.33 -3.94
N PHE A 159 6.00 10.63 -4.38
CA PHE A 159 6.23 11.47 -5.57
C PHE A 159 5.65 10.85 -6.83
N LEU A 160 5.78 9.53 -7.01
CA LEU A 160 5.20 8.83 -8.15
C LEU A 160 3.67 8.93 -8.12
N ASN A 161 3.05 8.70 -6.98
CA ASN A 161 1.60 8.82 -6.83
C ASN A 161 1.12 10.25 -7.11
N ILE A 162 1.84 11.27 -6.62
CA ILE A 162 1.56 12.68 -6.91
C ILE A 162 1.66 12.95 -8.41
N ALA A 163 2.76 12.53 -9.04
CA ALA A 163 2.99 12.76 -10.47
C ALA A 163 1.90 12.11 -11.33
N LEU A 164 1.50 10.86 -11.01
CA LEU A 164 0.44 10.16 -11.71
C LEU A 164 -0.93 10.82 -11.51
N ASN A 165 -1.24 11.24 -10.29
CA ASN A 165 -2.50 11.96 -10.03
C ASN A 165 -2.53 13.30 -10.79
N LEU A 166 -1.46 14.09 -10.75
CA LEU A 166 -1.40 15.36 -11.53
C LEU A 166 -1.49 15.09 -13.04
N PHE A 167 -0.86 14.03 -13.51
CA PHE A 167 -0.95 13.63 -14.90
C PHE A 167 -2.38 13.28 -15.31
N PHE A 168 -3.03 12.34 -14.62
CA PHE A 168 -4.35 11.87 -15.02
C PHE A 168 -5.47 12.86 -14.69
N ILE A 169 -5.36 13.64 -13.61
CA ILE A 169 -6.45 14.48 -13.12
C ILE A 169 -6.33 15.93 -13.57
N LEU A 170 -5.14 16.43 -13.88
CA LEU A 170 -4.94 17.80 -14.38
C LEU A 170 -4.49 17.83 -15.84
N LEU A 171 -3.40 17.11 -16.16
CA LEU A 171 -2.80 17.23 -17.49
C LEU A 171 -3.68 16.56 -18.56
N CYS A 172 -4.21 15.37 -18.32
CA CYS A 172 -5.05 14.68 -19.30
C CYS A 172 -6.36 15.44 -19.59
N PRO A 173 -7.16 15.91 -18.61
CA PRO A 173 -8.33 16.73 -18.91
C PRO A 173 -8.02 18.02 -19.65
N TRP A 174 -6.93 18.70 -19.28
CA TRP A 174 -6.49 19.90 -19.98
C TRP A 174 -6.13 19.60 -21.45
N LEU A 175 -5.38 18.53 -21.69
CA LEU A 175 -4.97 18.12 -23.03
C LEU A 175 -6.17 17.61 -23.85
N TYR A 176 -7.12 16.93 -23.22
CA TYR A 176 -8.37 16.48 -23.85
C TYR A 176 -9.22 17.67 -24.33
N GLY A 177 -9.21 18.79 -23.59
CA GLY A 177 -9.91 20.01 -24.00
C GLY A 177 -9.29 20.73 -25.20
N ILE A 178 -8.00 20.49 -25.50
CA ILE A 178 -7.28 21.15 -26.61
C ILE A 178 -7.12 20.20 -27.81
N HIS A 179 -6.69 18.98 -27.56
CA HIS A 179 -6.38 17.95 -28.56
C HIS A 179 -6.93 16.58 -28.16
N PRO A 180 -8.24 16.36 -28.25
CA PRO A 180 -8.84 15.08 -27.84
C PRO A 180 -8.31 13.89 -28.64
N GLU A 181 -7.94 14.08 -29.90
CA GLU A 181 -7.40 13.03 -30.77
C GLU A 181 -6.09 12.39 -30.29
N TRP A 182 -5.32 13.08 -29.40
CA TRP A 182 -4.03 12.58 -28.93
C TRP A 182 -4.18 11.58 -27.79
N ILE A 183 -5.23 11.71 -26.97
CA ILE A 183 -5.35 10.95 -25.72
C ILE A 183 -6.66 10.18 -25.57
N SER A 184 -7.64 10.36 -26.49
CA SER A 184 -8.93 9.65 -26.46
C SER A 184 -8.83 8.13 -26.50
N TRP A 185 -7.68 7.60 -26.92
CA TRP A 185 -7.44 6.14 -26.94
C TRP A 185 -7.20 5.53 -25.58
N PHE A 186 -6.83 6.31 -24.55
CA PHE A 186 -6.57 5.83 -23.17
C PHE A 186 -7.25 6.66 -22.08
N PHE A 187 -7.70 7.88 -22.40
CA PHE A 187 -8.28 8.78 -21.42
C PHE A 187 -9.78 8.98 -21.65
N ASP A 188 -10.55 8.69 -20.59
CA ASP A 188 -11.99 8.92 -20.53
C ASP A 188 -12.28 10.00 -19.46
N PRO A 189 -12.87 11.17 -19.84
CA PRO A 189 -13.21 12.24 -18.90
C PRO A 189 -14.23 11.85 -17.82
N ASP A 190 -14.97 10.76 -18.01
CA ASP A 190 -15.97 10.27 -17.05
C ASP A 190 -15.38 9.25 -16.06
N PHE A 191 -14.13 8.86 -16.24
CA PHE A 191 -13.43 7.87 -15.40
C PHE A 191 -12.43 8.48 -14.41
N LEU A 192 -12.60 9.74 -13.99
CA LEU A 192 -11.62 10.44 -13.14
C LEU A 192 -11.35 9.73 -11.80
N VAL A 193 -12.38 9.20 -11.14
CA VAL A 193 -12.24 8.42 -9.90
C VAL A 193 -11.38 7.17 -10.15
N GLY A 194 -11.58 6.49 -11.27
CA GLY A 194 -10.76 5.33 -11.65
C GLY A 194 -9.29 5.68 -11.82
N TYR A 195 -8.95 6.84 -12.40
CA TYR A 195 -7.55 7.25 -12.53
C TYR A 195 -6.85 7.55 -11.20
N ILE A 196 -7.59 7.98 -10.17
CA ILE A 196 -7.06 8.07 -8.81
C ILE A 196 -6.64 6.68 -8.32
N LEU A 197 -7.49 5.68 -8.51
CA LEU A 197 -7.18 4.28 -8.14
C LEU A 197 -6.04 3.71 -8.98
N VAL A 198 -6.04 3.92 -10.30
CA VAL A 198 -4.94 3.52 -11.20
C VAL A 198 -3.60 4.09 -10.73
N SER A 199 -3.56 5.38 -10.35
CA SER A 199 -2.35 6.01 -9.81
C SER A 199 -1.84 5.30 -8.55
N ASN A 200 -2.75 4.88 -7.67
CA ASN A 200 -2.41 4.11 -6.47
C ASN A 200 -1.94 2.69 -6.81
N VAL A 201 -2.63 1.98 -7.71
CA VAL A 201 -2.23 0.62 -8.16
C VAL A 201 -0.81 0.65 -8.73
N ILE A 202 -0.53 1.60 -9.63
CA ILE A 202 0.80 1.77 -10.23
C ILE A 202 1.84 2.05 -9.13
N SER A 203 1.56 2.97 -8.21
CA SER A 203 2.48 3.33 -7.14
C SER A 203 2.77 2.15 -6.21
N SER A 204 1.76 1.40 -5.78
CA SER A 204 1.92 0.20 -4.93
C SER A 204 2.64 -0.91 -5.70
N GLY A 205 2.35 -1.12 -6.98
CA GLY A 205 3.05 -2.07 -7.83
C GLY A 205 4.54 -1.75 -8.00
N VAL A 206 4.86 -0.48 -8.21
CA VAL A 206 6.27 -0.03 -8.31
C VAL A 206 6.99 -0.21 -6.97
N VAL A 207 6.35 0.07 -5.84
CA VAL A 207 6.91 -0.21 -4.51
C VAL A 207 7.24 -1.69 -4.35
N LEU A 208 6.32 -2.57 -4.75
CA LEU A 208 6.55 -4.02 -4.73
C LEU A 208 7.80 -4.41 -5.55
N LEU A 209 7.97 -3.84 -6.76
CA LEU A 209 9.14 -4.09 -7.61
C LEU A 209 10.44 -3.57 -6.98
N VAL A 210 10.42 -2.39 -6.37
CA VAL A 210 11.61 -1.81 -5.71
C VAL A 210 12.00 -2.60 -4.46
N LEU A 211 11.04 -3.23 -3.77
CA LEU A 211 11.27 -4.11 -2.63
C LEU A 211 11.67 -5.55 -3.02
N PHE A 212 11.78 -5.84 -4.32
CA PHE A 212 12.15 -7.17 -4.83
C PHE A 212 13.42 -7.76 -4.16
N PRO A 213 14.51 -7.00 -3.94
CA PRO A 213 15.70 -7.52 -3.25
C PRO A 213 15.43 -7.96 -1.81
N GLU A 214 14.56 -7.27 -1.08
CA GLU A 214 14.16 -7.64 0.29
C GLU A 214 13.26 -8.87 0.31
N ILE A 215 12.55 -9.12 -0.78
CA ILE A 215 11.65 -10.26 -0.91
C ILE A 215 12.45 -11.48 -1.38
N PHE A 216 13.18 -11.40 -2.48
CA PHE A 216 13.81 -12.56 -3.12
C PHE A 216 15.30 -12.74 -2.78
N GLY A 217 15.97 -11.75 -2.19
CA GLY A 217 17.37 -11.79 -1.81
C GLY A 217 17.69 -12.63 -0.55
N ILE A 218 16.77 -13.48 -0.09
CA ILE A 218 16.85 -14.20 1.18
C ILE A 218 16.55 -15.68 1.01
N ARG A 219 17.04 -16.50 1.95
CA ARG A 219 16.68 -17.93 1.99
C ARG A 219 15.36 -18.13 2.67
N TYR A 220 14.39 -18.66 1.95
CA TYR A 220 13.06 -18.94 2.49
C TYR A 220 13.07 -20.15 3.40
N ARG A 221 12.58 -19.99 4.64
CA ARG A 221 12.34 -21.04 5.61
C ARG A 221 11.03 -20.79 6.30
N PHE A 222 10.04 -21.63 6.03
CA PHE A 222 8.73 -21.54 6.67
C PHE A 222 8.67 -22.42 7.92
N ASP A 223 8.14 -21.87 9.00
CA ASP A 223 7.89 -22.60 10.24
C ASP A 223 6.47 -22.38 10.73
N ARG A 224 5.68 -23.47 10.64
CA ARG A 224 4.27 -23.44 11.05
C ARG A 224 4.10 -23.21 12.56
N HIS A 225 5.01 -23.74 13.39
CA HIS A 225 4.93 -23.56 14.84
C HIS A 225 5.23 -22.11 15.23
N LEU A 226 6.24 -21.53 14.59
CA LEU A 226 6.59 -20.11 14.76
C LEU A 226 5.45 -19.21 14.29
N LEU A 227 4.83 -19.51 13.15
CA LEU A 227 3.66 -18.77 12.66
C LEU A 227 2.51 -18.80 13.67
N SER A 228 2.22 -19.98 14.23
CA SER A 228 1.16 -20.12 15.26
C SER A 228 1.45 -19.27 16.50
N ARG A 229 2.70 -19.19 16.94
CA ARG A 229 3.12 -18.33 18.05
C ARG A 229 2.96 -16.84 17.71
N MET A 230 3.37 -16.42 16.49
CA MET A 230 3.22 -15.05 16.00
C MET A 230 1.74 -14.65 15.94
N LEU A 231 0.88 -15.51 15.38
CA LEU A 231 -0.56 -15.25 15.28
C LEU A 231 -1.23 -15.16 16.66
N LYS A 232 -0.91 -16.07 17.58
CA LYS A 232 -1.42 -15.99 18.96
C LYS A 232 -1.02 -14.71 19.70
N TYR A 233 0.13 -14.15 19.36
CA TYR A 233 0.57 -12.88 19.92
C TYR A 233 -0.17 -11.69 19.28
N SER A 234 -0.45 -11.77 18.00
CA SER A 234 -1.13 -10.69 17.24
C SER A 234 -2.64 -10.66 17.46
N PHE A 235 -3.23 -11.84 17.79
CA PHE A 235 -4.65 -11.99 18.16
C PHE A 235 -4.72 -12.60 19.56
N PRO A 236 -4.66 -11.77 20.60
CA PRO A 236 -4.79 -12.24 21.99
C PRO A 236 -6.21 -12.73 22.34
#